data_86d25c064438b0f728d4071d3326dc03
#
_entry.id   86d25c064438b0f728d4071d3326dc03
#
_cell.length_a   1.000
_cell.length_b   1.000
_cell.length_c   1.000
_cell.angle_alpha   90.00
_cell.angle_beta   90.00
_cell.angle_gamma   90.00
#
_symmetry.space_group_name_H-M   'P 1'
#
loop_
_entity.id
_entity.type
_entity.pdbx_description
1 polymer ?
#
loop_
_entity_poly.entity_id
_entity_poly.type
_entity_poly.pdbx_seq_one_letter_code
_entity_poly.pdbx_strand_id
1 'polypeptide(L)'
;MTSFAEIRVVFRAAAGPRRGFGHMVRCLSLARALGVRPLMSVRGGAAVRETALALGADVLLDEGTRALSAVEPDVVVIDDPITKDAKRWMAAARRIGALVVTVHDLGIGARGADLVIDGSVTRSATRRSGRRALIGSKFAVLDPRIAKTKRPTMLSSRVLIALGGGPHSMLAEAVASAIVATDPYTEVRIAGGFLARPRRVHPRITWVRSRGLAPELAQAKVAIVGGGVSLYEAAALGVPTIGVPVVKSQVPTVLAFQRRGAALGVPFAAPPQTAATKALALLNDRQQRDELSRRSRALVDGHGAWRAAAAVIALAKEQRG
;
A
#
# COMPACT_ATOMS: atom_id res chain seq x y z
N MET A 1 10.02 31.10 3.16
CA MET A 1 9.67 29.73 2.72
C MET A 1 10.97 29.03 2.37
N THR A 2 11.52 28.24 3.28
CA THR A 2 12.76 27.49 3.05
C THR A 2 12.48 26.40 2.03
N SER A 3 13.18 26.41 0.91
CA SER A 3 13.04 25.48 -0.20
C SER A 3 13.21 24.04 0.29
N PHE A 4 12.19 23.18 0.10
CA PHE A 4 12.21 21.75 0.41
C PHE A 4 13.13 20.95 -0.55
N ALA A 5 13.80 21.62 -1.49
CA ALA A 5 14.64 21.02 -2.54
C ALA A 5 16.02 20.52 -2.05
N GLU A 6 16.33 20.66 -0.75
CA GLU A 6 17.69 20.41 -0.27
C GLU A 6 17.94 19.05 0.38
N ILE A 7 16.91 18.19 0.57
CA ILE A 7 17.13 16.87 1.18
C ILE A 7 17.25 15.81 0.10
N ARG A 8 18.44 15.20 -0.02
CA ARG A 8 18.67 14.05 -0.90
C ARG A 8 18.19 12.76 -0.23
N VAL A 9 17.23 12.09 -0.83
CA VAL A 9 16.63 10.87 -0.28
C VAL A 9 16.80 9.70 -1.23
N VAL A 10 17.38 8.61 -0.75
CA VAL A 10 17.42 7.33 -1.46
C VAL A 10 16.42 6.38 -0.83
N PHE A 11 15.61 5.74 -1.69
CA PHE A 11 14.61 4.76 -1.27
C PHE A 11 15.08 3.34 -1.64
N ARG A 12 15.11 2.44 -0.67
CA ARG A 12 15.30 1.02 -0.89
C ARG A 12 13.97 0.29 -0.76
N ALA A 13 13.53 -0.37 -1.84
CA ALA A 13 12.32 -1.16 -1.87
C ALA A 13 12.52 -2.54 -2.50
N ALA A 14 11.66 -3.48 -2.13
CA ALA A 14 11.54 -4.77 -2.83
C ALA A 14 10.19 -4.83 -3.53
N ALA A 15 10.16 -5.32 -4.76
CA ALA A 15 8.91 -5.55 -5.50
C ALA A 15 9.03 -6.76 -6.43
N GLY A 16 7.91 -7.21 -6.97
CA GLY A 16 7.87 -8.26 -7.97
C GLY A 16 6.62 -9.13 -7.90
N PRO A 17 6.43 -10.04 -8.88
CA PRO A 17 5.22 -10.85 -8.97
C PRO A 17 4.89 -11.65 -7.72
N ARG A 18 5.90 -12.21 -7.02
CA ARG A 18 5.70 -13.00 -5.80
C ARG A 18 5.53 -12.16 -4.53
N ARG A 19 6.03 -10.91 -4.50
CA ARG A 19 6.01 -10.00 -3.34
C ARG A 19 4.95 -8.91 -3.44
N GLY A 20 4.42 -8.70 -4.64
CA GLY A 20 3.61 -7.52 -4.95
C GLY A 20 4.46 -6.26 -5.08
N PHE A 21 3.79 -5.14 -5.20
CA PHE A 21 4.40 -3.81 -5.43
C PHE A 21 4.20 -2.86 -4.24
N GLY A 22 3.61 -3.33 -3.14
CA GLY A 22 3.23 -2.49 -2.01
C GLY A 22 4.39 -1.71 -1.39
N HIS A 23 5.57 -2.32 -1.23
CA HIS A 23 6.77 -1.66 -0.69
C HIS A 23 7.24 -0.51 -1.60
N MET A 24 7.29 -0.76 -2.91
CA MET A 24 7.64 0.29 -3.88
C MET A 24 6.61 1.42 -3.89
N VAL A 25 5.32 1.09 -3.86
CA VAL A 25 4.23 2.09 -3.83
C VAL A 25 4.33 2.96 -2.57
N ARG A 26 4.64 2.38 -1.40
CA ARG A 26 4.84 3.17 -0.17
C ARG A 26 6.03 4.11 -0.28
N CYS A 27 7.17 3.66 -0.80
CA CYS A 27 8.33 4.52 -1.04
C CYS A 27 7.97 5.68 -1.97
N LEU A 28 7.30 5.43 -3.10
CA LEU A 28 6.83 6.45 -4.03
C LEU A 28 5.83 7.43 -3.38
N SER A 29 4.98 6.91 -2.49
CA SER A 29 3.99 7.73 -1.77
C SER A 29 4.68 8.66 -0.77
N LEU A 30 5.69 8.17 -0.06
CA LEU A 30 6.47 8.99 0.86
C LEU A 30 7.30 10.04 0.10
N ALA A 31 7.90 9.69 -1.04
CA ALA A 31 8.63 10.64 -1.88
C ALA A 31 7.73 11.78 -2.36
N ARG A 32 6.48 11.46 -2.80
CA ARG A 32 5.48 12.49 -3.16
C ARG A 32 5.13 13.39 -1.99
N ALA A 33 4.97 12.83 -0.80
CA ALA A 33 4.67 13.60 0.40
C ALA A 33 5.84 14.49 0.84
N LEU A 34 7.08 14.04 0.62
CA LEU A 34 8.31 14.83 0.84
C LEU A 34 8.51 15.92 -0.24
N GLY A 35 7.83 15.83 -1.38
CA GLY A 35 8.04 16.75 -2.50
C GLY A 35 9.36 16.49 -3.24
N VAL A 36 9.95 15.30 -3.12
CA VAL A 36 11.22 14.93 -3.77
C VAL A 36 10.98 13.97 -4.93
N ARG A 37 11.86 14.05 -5.95
CA ARG A 37 11.90 13.04 -6.99
C ARG A 37 12.47 11.73 -6.40
N PRO A 38 11.75 10.60 -6.49
CA PRO A 38 12.20 9.38 -5.85
C PRO A 38 13.41 8.77 -6.57
N LEU A 39 14.56 8.74 -5.91
CA LEU A 39 15.74 8.00 -6.33
C LEU A 39 15.71 6.62 -5.64
N MET A 40 15.54 5.55 -6.42
CA MET A 40 15.23 4.24 -5.88
C MET A 40 16.29 3.18 -6.22
N SER A 41 16.69 2.42 -5.22
CA SER A 41 17.27 1.08 -5.41
C SER A 41 16.14 0.06 -5.24
N VAL A 42 15.74 -0.60 -6.32
CA VAL A 42 14.63 -1.54 -6.31
C VAL A 42 15.15 -2.96 -6.48
N ARG A 43 14.89 -3.82 -5.50
CA ARG A 43 15.15 -5.25 -5.63
C ARG A 43 14.04 -5.93 -6.40
N GLY A 44 14.35 -6.36 -7.61
CA GLY A 44 13.44 -7.04 -8.52
C GLY A 44 14.04 -7.14 -9.89
N GLY A 45 13.47 -7.91 -10.80
CA GLY A 45 13.94 -8.02 -12.18
C GLY A 45 13.67 -6.76 -13.02
N ALA A 46 14.04 -6.80 -14.31
CA ALA A 46 13.90 -5.69 -15.26
C ALA A 46 12.48 -5.08 -15.27
N ALA A 47 11.44 -5.90 -15.30
CA ALA A 47 10.05 -5.44 -15.30
C ALA A 47 9.66 -4.61 -14.05
N VAL A 48 10.31 -4.85 -12.91
CA VAL A 48 10.10 -4.05 -11.70
C VAL A 48 10.76 -2.68 -11.84
N ARG A 49 11.97 -2.64 -12.38
CA ARG A 49 12.69 -1.38 -12.67
C ARG A 49 11.92 -0.53 -13.68
N GLU A 50 11.48 -1.13 -14.77
CA GLU A 50 10.62 -0.46 -15.77
C GLU A 50 9.34 0.09 -15.15
N THR A 51 8.71 -0.67 -14.24
CA THR A 51 7.53 -0.21 -13.51
C THR A 51 7.85 0.99 -12.63
N ALA A 52 8.99 1.00 -11.92
CA ALA A 52 9.42 2.13 -11.10
C ALA A 52 9.65 3.39 -11.95
N LEU A 53 10.36 3.26 -13.07
CA LEU A 53 10.57 4.34 -14.06
C LEU A 53 9.24 4.88 -14.60
N ALA A 54 8.32 3.99 -14.99
CA ALA A 54 6.99 4.35 -15.50
C ALA A 54 6.11 5.07 -14.44
N LEU A 55 6.42 4.89 -13.15
CA LEU A 55 5.78 5.58 -12.03
C LEU A 55 6.50 6.88 -11.61
N GLY A 56 7.54 7.28 -12.35
CA GLY A 56 8.25 8.55 -12.17
C GLY A 56 9.41 8.49 -11.18
N ALA A 57 9.95 7.29 -10.90
CA ALA A 57 11.17 7.15 -10.12
C ALA A 57 12.41 7.22 -11.02
N ASP A 58 13.51 7.73 -10.49
CA ASP A 58 14.85 7.44 -10.99
C ASP A 58 15.32 6.16 -10.31
N VAL A 59 15.90 5.23 -11.09
CA VAL A 59 16.32 3.94 -10.57
C VAL A 59 17.84 3.84 -10.61
N LEU A 60 18.44 3.56 -9.44
CA LEU A 60 19.87 3.27 -9.36
C LEU A 60 20.19 1.98 -10.15
N LEU A 61 21.20 2.05 -10.99
CA LEU A 61 21.64 0.91 -11.82
C LEU A 61 22.22 -0.22 -10.95
N ASP A 62 22.92 0.13 -9.89
CA ASP A 62 23.41 -0.82 -8.89
C ASP A 62 22.34 -1.07 -7.81
N GLU A 63 21.88 -2.32 -7.69
CA GLU A 63 20.97 -2.75 -6.61
C GLU A 63 21.68 -2.84 -5.25
N GLY A 64 23.01 -2.71 -5.23
CA GLY A 64 23.83 -2.77 -4.04
C GLY A 64 23.93 -1.46 -3.26
N THR A 65 24.67 -1.53 -2.17
CA THR A 65 24.87 -0.36 -1.28
C THR A 65 26.01 0.58 -1.75
N ARG A 66 26.76 0.20 -2.77
CA ARG A 66 27.89 1.01 -3.29
C ARG A 66 27.41 2.35 -3.86
N ALA A 67 26.24 2.36 -4.48
CA ALA A 67 25.64 3.57 -5.02
C ALA A 67 25.42 4.67 -3.95
N LEU A 68 25.30 4.32 -2.68
CA LEU A 68 25.13 5.30 -1.61
C LEU A 68 26.32 6.26 -1.47
N SER A 69 27.54 5.76 -1.64
CA SER A 69 28.76 6.60 -1.57
C SER A 69 28.87 7.58 -2.73
N ALA A 70 28.30 7.25 -3.90
CA ALA A 70 28.30 8.16 -5.05
C ALA A 70 27.15 9.20 -4.98
N VAL A 71 26.02 8.84 -4.36
CA VAL A 71 24.85 9.72 -4.23
C VAL A 71 24.95 10.62 -3.02
N GLU A 72 25.62 10.16 -1.94
CA GLU A 72 25.71 10.83 -0.63
C GLU A 72 24.36 11.38 -0.15
N PRO A 73 23.36 10.51 0.06
CA PRO A 73 22.05 10.96 0.52
C PRO A 73 22.08 11.42 1.97
N ASP A 74 21.23 12.38 2.31
CA ASP A 74 20.98 12.78 3.70
C ASP A 74 20.14 11.74 4.44
N VAL A 75 19.23 11.08 3.71
CA VAL A 75 18.27 10.10 4.26
C VAL A 75 18.20 8.87 3.38
N VAL A 76 18.25 7.71 3.99
CA VAL A 76 17.96 6.43 3.33
C VAL A 76 16.67 5.84 3.92
N VAL A 77 15.64 5.75 3.09
CA VAL A 77 14.35 5.13 3.44
C VAL A 77 14.36 3.67 3.00
N ILE A 78 14.11 2.75 3.93
CA ILE A 78 14.17 1.31 3.69
C ILE A 78 12.79 0.69 3.92
N ASP A 79 12.22 0.13 2.86
CA ASP A 79 11.00 -0.67 2.88
C ASP A 79 11.27 -2.03 2.20
N ASP A 80 12.10 -2.84 2.85
CA ASP A 80 12.50 -4.16 2.37
C ASP A 80 12.19 -5.22 3.44
N PRO A 81 11.29 -6.19 3.16
CA PRO A 81 10.87 -7.21 4.12
C PRO A 81 11.97 -8.23 4.45
N ILE A 82 13.09 -8.26 3.71
CA ILE A 82 14.22 -9.13 4.02
C ILE A 82 15.14 -8.44 5.02
N THR A 83 15.06 -8.87 6.26
CA THR A 83 15.81 -8.31 7.39
C THR A 83 17.33 -8.23 7.15
N LYS A 84 17.92 -9.23 6.46
CA LYS A 84 19.36 -9.23 6.15
C LYS A 84 19.72 -8.07 5.22
N ASP A 85 18.94 -7.86 4.17
CA ASP A 85 19.16 -6.78 3.21
C ASP A 85 18.89 -5.41 3.86
N ALA A 86 17.80 -5.28 4.62
CA ALA A 86 17.52 -4.07 5.38
C ALA A 86 18.70 -3.68 6.30
N LYS A 87 19.24 -4.62 7.08
CA LYS A 87 20.40 -4.38 7.95
C LYS A 87 21.65 -3.95 7.16
N ARG A 88 21.90 -4.56 5.99
CA ARG A 88 23.02 -4.18 5.12
C ARG A 88 22.89 -2.74 4.64
N TRP A 89 21.69 -2.33 4.22
CA TRP A 89 21.41 -0.96 3.79
C TRP A 89 21.52 0.04 4.93
N MET A 90 21.02 -0.31 6.13
CA MET A 90 21.19 0.52 7.34
C MET A 90 22.66 0.74 7.69
N ALA A 91 23.47 -0.33 7.68
CA ALA A 91 24.90 -0.24 7.98
C ALA A 91 25.64 0.62 6.94
N ALA A 92 25.27 0.52 5.67
CA ALA A 92 25.87 1.33 4.61
C ALA A 92 25.49 2.80 4.72
N ALA A 93 24.22 3.10 4.99
CA ALA A 93 23.75 4.46 5.22
C ALA A 93 24.50 5.16 6.38
N ARG A 94 24.66 4.45 7.49
CA ARG A 94 25.40 4.98 8.65
C ARG A 94 26.87 5.27 8.37
N ARG A 95 27.53 4.44 7.54
CA ARG A 95 28.94 4.68 7.19
C ARG A 95 29.18 5.99 6.43
N ILE A 96 28.16 6.48 5.74
CA ILE A 96 28.20 7.76 5.03
C ILE A 96 27.51 8.89 5.80
N GLY A 97 27.13 8.67 7.08
CA GLY A 97 26.46 9.66 7.89
C GLY A 97 24.99 9.92 7.57
N ALA A 98 24.37 9.12 6.69
CA ALA A 98 22.96 9.30 6.33
C ALA A 98 22.00 8.81 7.43
N LEU A 99 20.89 9.52 7.62
CA LEU A 99 19.79 9.08 8.47
C LEU A 99 19.10 7.84 7.91
N VAL A 100 18.71 6.95 8.79
CA VAL A 100 18.04 5.70 8.46
C VAL A 100 16.57 5.78 8.87
N VAL A 101 15.68 5.71 7.89
CA VAL A 101 14.23 5.63 8.08
C VAL A 101 13.74 4.26 7.59
N THR A 102 12.95 3.56 8.40
CA THR A 102 12.35 2.28 7.99
C THR A 102 10.85 2.37 7.93
N VAL A 103 10.24 1.68 6.94
CA VAL A 103 8.78 1.61 6.76
C VAL A 103 8.33 0.16 6.90
N HIS A 104 7.47 -0.10 7.91
CA HIS A 104 6.97 -1.43 8.23
C HIS A 104 5.46 -1.42 8.44
N ASP A 105 4.76 -2.43 7.92
CA ASP A 105 3.31 -2.57 8.02
C ASP A 105 2.83 -3.66 8.98
N LEU A 106 3.75 -4.54 9.45
CA LEU A 106 3.43 -5.66 10.34
C LEU A 106 4.28 -5.67 11.62
N GLY A 107 4.93 -4.57 11.97
CA GLY A 107 5.79 -4.50 13.15
C GLY A 107 7.07 -5.34 13.04
N ILE A 108 7.46 -5.71 11.84
CA ILE A 108 8.74 -6.37 11.57
C ILE A 108 9.81 -5.29 11.57
N GLY A 109 10.22 -4.86 12.77
CA GLY A 109 11.13 -3.74 12.94
C GLY A 109 12.56 -4.06 12.54
N ALA A 110 13.25 -3.12 11.91
CA ALA A 110 14.69 -3.08 11.87
C ALA A 110 15.19 -2.29 13.08
N ARG A 111 15.82 -2.98 14.05
CA ARG A 111 16.42 -2.32 15.23
C ARG A 111 17.49 -1.34 14.77
N GLY A 112 17.46 -0.14 15.35
CA GLY A 112 18.50 0.85 15.13
C GLY A 112 18.26 1.84 14.00
N ALA A 113 17.04 1.96 13.43
CA ALA A 113 16.68 3.11 12.60
C ALA A 113 16.57 4.38 13.44
N ASP A 114 16.85 5.54 12.82
CA ASP A 114 16.65 6.85 13.46
C ASP A 114 15.17 7.19 13.55
N LEU A 115 14.39 6.73 12.55
CA LEU A 115 12.94 6.82 12.53
C LEU A 115 12.33 5.50 12.02
N VAL A 116 11.37 4.97 12.78
CA VAL A 116 10.53 3.83 12.34
C VAL A 116 9.13 4.34 12.03
N ILE A 117 8.61 4.02 10.84
CA ILE A 117 7.23 4.31 10.43
C ILE A 117 6.48 2.98 10.33
N ASP A 118 5.59 2.72 11.28
CA ASP A 118 4.76 1.51 11.28
C ASP A 118 3.27 1.90 11.25
N GLY A 119 2.73 2.01 10.03
CA GLY A 119 1.34 2.33 9.79
C GLY A 119 0.38 1.15 9.98
N SER A 120 0.82 0.03 10.57
CA SER A 120 -0.03 -1.14 10.71
C SER A 120 -1.18 -0.91 11.68
N VAL A 121 -2.33 -1.54 11.35
CA VAL A 121 -3.52 -1.58 12.20
C VAL A 121 -3.38 -2.62 13.31
N THR A 122 -2.42 -3.52 13.21
CA THR A 122 -2.10 -4.53 14.21
C THR A 122 -1.28 -3.94 15.37
N ARG A 123 -1.23 -4.63 16.50
CA ARG A 123 -0.30 -4.25 17.57
C ARG A 123 1.13 -4.46 17.07
N SER A 124 1.90 -3.39 17.01
CA SER A 124 3.29 -3.44 16.57
C SER A 124 4.21 -3.91 17.70
N ALA A 125 5.12 -4.84 17.37
CA ALA A 125 6.28 -5.15 18.22
C ALA A 125 7.35 -4.01 18.17
N THR A 126 7.17 -3.04 17.29
CA THR A 126 8.14 -1.98 16.95
C THR A 126 8.35 -0.96 18.08
N ARG A 127 7.51 -0.95 19.12
CA ARG A 127 7.60 -0.01 20.25
C ARG A 127 8.98 0.03 20.95
N ARG A 128 9.90 -0.88 20.60
CA ARG A 128 11.21 -1.03 21.26
C ARG A 128 12.42 -0.86 20.33
N SER A 129 12.24 -0.47 19.06
CA SER A 129 13.31 -0.70 18.08
C SER A 129 13.93 0.53 17.40
N GLY A 130 13.49 1.74 17.66
CA GLY A 130 14.06 2.97 17.07
C GLY A 130 14.16 4.10 18.09
N ARG A 131 14.99 5.11 17.79
CA ARG A 131 15.05 6.36 18.60
C ARG A 131 13.72 7.09 18.56
N ARG A 132 13.05 7.08 17.39
CA ARG A 132 11.71 7.66 17.16
C ARG A 132 10.85 6.67 16.40
N ALA A 133 9.54 6.58 16.73
CA ALA A 133 8.61 5.68 16.07
C ALA A 133 7.24 6.34 15.87
N LEU A 134 6.75 6.29 14.63
CA LEU A 134 5.39 6.64 14.23
C LEU A 134 4.60 5.35 14.10
N ILE A 135 3.72 5.06 15.05
CA ILE A 135 3.03 3.78 15.15
C ILE A 135 1.51 3.94 15.05
N GLY A 136 0.88 3.08 14.28
CA GLY A 136 -0.56 2.97 14.13
C GLY A 136 -1.07 3.46 12.78
N SER A 137 -2.32 3.09 12.47
CA SER A 137 -2.93 3.25 11.15
C SER A 137 -2.98 4.69 10.63
N LYS A 138 -2.96 5.68 11.50
CA LYS A 138 -2.85 7.11 11.10
C LYS A 138 -1.52 7.47 10.43
N PHE A 139 -0.52 6.60 10.55
CA PHE A 139 0.79 6.72 9.87
C PHE A 139 0.91 5.76 8.68
N ALA A 140 -0.18 5.15 8.23
CA ALA A 140 -0.16 4.33 7.02
C ALA A 140 0.28 5.18 5.83
N VAL A 141 1.39 4.78 5.21
CA VAL A 141 1.99 5.51 4.07
C VAL A 141 1.22 5.15 2.82
N LEU A 142 0.30 6.01 2.44
CA LEU A 142 -0.54 5.91 1.25
C LEU A 142 -0.24 7.08 0.31
N ASP A 143 -0.62 6.93 -0.97
CA ASP A 143 -0.49 8.02 -1.93
C ASP A 143 -1.21 9.28 -1.41
N PRO A 144 -0.53 10.44 -1.30
CA PRO A 144 -1.15 11.68 -0.83
C PRO A 144 -2.40 12.10 -1.60
N ARG A 145 -2.55 11.65 -2.85
CA ARG A 145 -3.74 11.93 -3.67
C ARG A 145 -5.00 11.25 -3.14
N ILE A 146 -4.87 10.16 -2.36
CA ILE A 146 -6.02 9.44 -1.77
C ILE A 146 -6.85 10.36 -0.89
N ALA A 147 -6.22 11.13 -0.01
CA ALA A 147 -6.95 12.06 0.87
C ALA A 147 -7.67 13.19 0.10
N LYS A 148 -7.25 13.48 -1.13
CA LYS A 148 -7.87 14.47 -2.02
C LYS A 148 -8.92 13.85 -2.96
N THR A 149 -8.99 12.52 -3.05
CA THR A 149 -9.91 11.82 -3.94
C THR A 149 -11.31 11.83 -3.36
N LYS A 150 -12.25 12.43 -4.09
CA LYS A 150 -13.67 12.44 -3.72
C LYS A 150 -14.38 11.25 -4.37
N ARG A 151 -15.28 10.62 -3.62
CA ARG A 151 -16.20 9.61 -4.17
C ARG A 151 -17.46 10.29 -4.68
N PRO A 152 -18.03 9.86 -5.82
CA PRO A 152 -19.35 10.32 -6.26
C PRO A 152 -20.42 10.02 -5.22
N THR A 153 -21.42 10.90 -5.14
CA THR A 153 -22.59 10.69 -4.25
C THR A 153 -23.48 9.56 -4.73
N MET A 154 -23.57 9.40 -6.05
CA MET A 154 -24.28 8.28 -6.67
C MET A 154 -23.30 7.31 -7.32
N LEU A 155 -23.39 6.05 -6.94
CA LEU A 155 -22.56 4.97 -7.44
C LEU A 155 -23.41 3.89 -8.09
N SER A 156 -22.98 3.44 -9.26
CA SER A 156 -23.54 2.23 -9.90
C SER A 156 -23.26 0.98 -9.03
N SER A 157 -23.97 -0.11 -9.30
CA SER A 157 -23.70 -1.40 -8.65
C SER A 157 -22.39 -2.01 -9.18
N ARG A 158 -21.28 -1.38 -8.82
CA ARG A 158 -19.93 -1.78 -9.23
C ARG A 158 -19.17 -2.39 -8.08
N VAL A 159 -18.63 -3.58 -8.28
CA VAL A 159 -17.67 -4.23 -7.41
C VAL A 159 -16.27 -4.12 -7.99
N LEU A 160 -15.31 -3.60 -7.21
CA LEU A 160 -13.91 -3.64 -7.56
C LEU A 160 -13.23 -4.82 -6.88
N ILE A 161 -12.49 -5.62 -7.63
CA ILE A 161 -11.63 -6.68 -7.09
C ILE A 161 -10.17 -6.28 -7.28
N ALA A 162 -9.40 -6.16 -6.18
CA ALA A 162 -7.99 -5.80 -6.20
C ALA A 162 -7.19 -6.65 -5.20
N LEU A 163 -6.83 -7.85 -5.62
CA LEU A 163 -6.11 -8.82 -4.78
C LEU A 163 -4.58 -8.64 -4.78
N GLY A 164 -4.11 -7.53 -5.36
CA GLY A 164 -2.69 -7.17 -5.46
C GLY A 164 -2.05 -7.58 -6.78
N GLY A 165 -0.79 -7.14 -6.96
CA GLY A 165 -0.04 -7.37 -8.21
C GLY A 165 0.66 -8.74 -8.32
N GLY A 166 0.25 -9.72 -7.51
CA GLY A 166 0.82 -11.07 -7.49
C GLY A 166 0.04 -12.07 -8.34
N PRO A 167 0.33 -13.38 -8.22
CA PRO A 167 -0.26 -14.46 -9.02
C PRO A 167 -1.67 -14.83 -8.56
N HIS A 168 -2.55 -13.82 -8.36
CA HIS A 168 -3.90 -14.01 -7.82
C HIS A 168 -4.99 -13.77 -8.86
N SER A 169 -4.64 -13.77 -10.15
CA SER A 169 -5.58 -13.53 -11.26
C SER A 169 -6.70 -14.57 -11.31
N MET A 170 -6.36 -15.84 -11.12
CA MET A 170 -7.36 -16.92 -11.11
C MET A 170 -8.38 -16.77 -9.98
N LEU A 171 -7.91 -16.40 -8.78
CA LEU A 171 -8.81 -16.13 -7.65
C LEU A 171 -9.69 -14.91 -7.93
N ALA A 172 -9.13 -13.84 -8.50
CA ALA A 172 -9.90 -12.65 -8.84
C ALA A 172 -10.99 -12.95 -9.89
N GLU A 173 -10.67 -13.73 -10.92
CA GLU A 173 -11.63 -14.15 -11.95
C GLU A 173 -12.69 -15.09 -11.36
N ALA A 174 -12.32 -16.04 -10.51
CA ALA A 174 -13.27 -16.94 -9.87
C ALA A 174 -14.27 -16.20 -8.97
N VAL A 175 -13.80 -15.20 -8.20
CA VAL A 175 -14.66 -14.32 -7.40
C VAL A 175 -15.58 -13.50 -8.32
N ALA A 176 -15.05 -12.91 -9.40
CA ALA A 176 -15.83 -12.14 -10.35
C ALA A 176 -16.91 -12.98 -11.04
N SER A 177 -16.57 -14.19 -11.48
CA SER A 177 -17.51 -15.13 -12.09
C SER A 177 -18.62 -15.54 -11.12
N ALA A 178 -18.29 -15.78 -9.85
CA ALA A 178 -19.27 -16.10 -8.82
C ALA A 178 -20.25 -14.94 -8.57
N ILE A 179 -19.78 -13.68 -8.64
CA ILE A 179 -20.65 -12.50 -8.51
C ILE A 179 -21.62 -12.43 -9.67
N VAL A 180 -21.14 -12.46 -10.92
CA VAL A 180 -22.02 -12.27 -12.10
C VAL A 180 -22.93 -13.46 -12.36
N ALA A 181 -22.56 -14.67 -11.90
CA ALA A 181 -23.43 -15.84 -11.95
C ALA A 181 -24.65 -15.71 -11.02
N THR A 182 -24.47 -15.00 -9.88
CA THR A 182 -25.55 -14.78 -8.90
C THR A 182 -26.34 -13.50 -9.19
N ASP A 183 -25.64 -12.42 -9.61
CA ASP A 183 -26.27 -11.15 -9.98
C ASP A 183 -25.68 -10.65 -11.32
N PRO A 184 -26.38 -10.93 -12.44
CA PRO A 184 -25.91 -10.55 -13.77
C PRO A 184 -25.96 -9.03 -14.03
N TYR A 185 -26.54 -8.23 -13.14
CA TYR A 185 -26.62 -6.76 -13.27
C TYR A 185 -25.43 -6.06 -12.62
N THR A 186 -24.71 -6.73 -11.72
CA THR A 186 -23.51 -6.18 -11.07
C THR A 186 -22.35 -6.07 -12.05
N GLU A 187 -21.78 -4.86 -12.17
CA GLU A 187 -20.53 -4.62 -12.90
C GLU A 187 -19.33 -5.01 -12.02
N VAL A 188 -18.41 -5.81 -12.55
CA VAL A 188 -17.19 -6.20 -11.85
C VAL A 188 -15.97 -5.66 -12.58
N ARG A 189 -15.14 -4.92 -11.85
CA ARG A 189 -13.83 -4.47 -12.31
C ARG A 189 -12.73 -5.22 -11.55
N ILE A 190 -11.76 -5.76 -12.28
CA ILE A 190 -10.59 -6.43 -11.69
C ILE A 190 -9.36 -5.57 -11.93
N ALA A 191 -8.77 -5.05 -10.86
CA ALA A 191 -7.51 -4.33 -10.92
C ALA A 191 -6.35 -5.31 -10.78
N GLY A 192 -5.71 -5.66 -11.89
CA GLY A 192 -4.62 -6.65 -11.94
C GLY A 192 -3.23 -6.10 -11.58
N GLY A 193 -3.14 -4.88 -11.04
CA GLY A 193 -1.88 -4.22 -10.73
C GLY A 193 -1.16 -3.63 -11.96
N PHE A 194 0.11 -3.25 -11.80
CA PHE A 194 0.86 -2.48 -12.81
C PHE A 194 1.18 -3.27 -14.08
N LEU A 195 1.28 -4.59 -13.99
CA LEU A 195 1.64 -5.46 -15.11
C LEU A 195 0.42 -6.03 -15.86
N ALA A 196 -0.79 -5.77 -15.36
CA ALA A 196 -1.99 -6.27 -15.98
C ALA A 196 -2.27 -5.59 -17.32
N ARG A 197 -2.78 -6.39 -18.29
CA ARG A 197 -3.30 -5.87 -19.54
C ARG A 197 -4.81 -5.70 -19.40
N PRO A 198 -5.38 -4.53 -19.75
CA PRO A 198 -6.83 -4.34 -19.78
C PRO A 198 -7.46 -5.33 -20.78
N ARG A 199 -8.51 -6.03 -20.34
CA ARG A 199 -9.28 -6.94 -21.19
C ARG A 199 -10.69 -7.09 -20.65
N ARG A 200 -11.64 -7.33 -21.54
CA ARG A 200 -12.98 -7.74 -21.17
C ARG A 200 -13.07 -9.27 -21.28
N VAL A 201 -13.41 -9.94 -20.20
CA VAL A 201 -13.55 -11.41 -20.15
C VAL A 201 -15.02 -11.86 -20.14
N HIS A 202 -15.93 -10.92 -19.83
CA HIS A 202 -17.36 -11.11 -19.82
C HIS A 202 -18.04 -9.75 -20.03
N PRO A 203 -19.27 -9.62 -20.55
CA PRO A 203 -19.97 -8.33 -20.67
C PRO A 203 -20.00 -7.50 -19.38
N ARG A 204 -19.96 -8.14 -18.21
CA ARG A 204 -19.96 -7.51 -16.88
C ARG A 204 -18.63 -7.56 -16.15
N ILE A 205 -17.59 -8.22 -16.68
CA ILE A 205 -16.28 -8.36 -16.05
C ILE A 205 -15.22 -7.71 -16.92
N THR A 206 -14.55 -6.68 -16.40
CA THR A 206 -13.49 -5.97 -17.10
C THR A 206 -12.23 -5.93 -16.25
N TRP A 207 -11.12 -6.39 -16.82
CA TRP A 207 -9.80 -6.14 -16.27
C TRP A 207 -9.37 -4.71 -16.57
N VAL A 208 -8.86 -4.03 -15.56
CA VAL A 208 -8.35 -2.67 -15.70
C VAL A 208 -6.89 -2.60 -15.30
N ARG A 209 -6.12 -1.79 -16.02
CA ARG A 209 -4.76 -1.43 -15.64
C ARG A 209 -4.82 -0.26 -14.67
N SER A 210 -4.32 -0.44 -13.45
CA SER A 210 -4.28 0.63 -12.47
C SER A 210 -2.86 1.18 -12.32
N ARG A 211 -2.67 2.47 -12.58
CA ARG A 211 -1.46 3.22 -12.21
C ARG A 211 -1.58 3.82 -10.80
N GLY A 212 -2.50 3.33 -10.02
CA GLY A 212 -2.91 3.72 -8.68
C GLY A 212 -4.35 3.29 -8.49
N LEU A 213 -4.70 2.79 -7.33
CA LEU A 213 -6.01 2.16 -7.12
C LEU A 213 -7.12 3.17 -6.80
N ALA A 214 -6.75 4.38 -6.38
CA ALA A 214 -7.70 5.38 -5.89
C ALA A 214 -8.84 5.72 -6.88
N PRO A 215 -8.62 5.92 -8.20
CA PRO A 215 -9.70 6.22 -9.14
C PRO A 215 -10.72 5.07 -9.26
N GLU A 216 -10.26 3.83 -9.28
CA GLU A 216 -11.15 2.65 -9.35
C GLU A 216 -11.90 2.45 -8.02
N LEU A 217 -11.23 2.62 -6.88
CA LEU A 217 -11.85 2.58 -5.57
C LEU A 217 -12.92 3.65 -5.40
N ALA A 218 -12.66 4.87 -5.87
CA ALA A 218 -13.63 5.96 -5.76
C ALA A 218 -14.95 5.65 -6.45
N GLN A 219 -14.91 4.91 -7.56
CA GLN A 219 -16.08 4.51 -8.36
C GLN A 219 -16.75 3.21 -7.86
N ALA A 220 -16.11 2.48 -6.98
CA ALA A 220 -16.64 1.22 -6.49
C ALA A 220 -17.71 1.42 -5.39
N LYS A 221 -18.85 0.75 -5.49
CA LYS A 221 -19.84 0.70 -4.40
C LYS A 221 -19.37 -0.22 -3.28
N VAL A 222 -18.73 -1.33 -3.66
CA VAL A 222 -18.09 -2.31 -2.77
C VAL A 222 -16.74 -2.71 -3.35
N ALA A 223 -15.75 -2.96 -2.50
CA ALA A 223 -14.45 -3.46 -2.91
C ALA A 223 -14.12 -4.81 -2.25
N ILE A 224 -13.48 -5.70 -3.01
CA ILE A 224 -12.87 -6.94 -2.53
C ILE A 224 -11.37 -6.77 -2.72
N VAL A 225 -10.61 -6.65 -1.63
CA VAL A 225 -9.20 -6.32 -1.71
C VAL A 225 -8.31 -7.24 -0.89
N GLY A 226 -7.06 -7.40 -1.33
CA GLY A 226 -6.05 -8.10 -0.54
C GLY A 226 -5.74 -7.38 0.78
N GLY A 227 -5.28 -8.12 1.79
CA GLY A 227 -4.96 -7.60 3.13
C GLY A 227 -3.67 -6.76 3.22
N GLY A 228 -3.19 -6.21 2.10
CA GLY A 228 -2.03 -5.32 2.02
C GLY A 228 -2.43 -3.83 1.91
N VAL A 229 -1.61 -3.04 1.19
CA VAL A 229 -1.80 -1.58 1.01
C VAL A 229 -3.20 -1.25 0.49
N SER A 230 -3.76 -2.06 -0.42
CA SER A 230 -5.08 -1.82 -1.01
C SER A 230 -6.22 -1.77 0.02
N LEU A 231 -6.09 -2.52 1.15
CA LEU A 231 -7.08 -2.48 2.22
C LEU A 231 -7.06 -1.12 2.94
N TYR A 232 -5.87 -0.56 3.15
CA TYR A 232 -5.73 0.78 3.73
C TYR A 232 -6.19 1.88 2.78
N GLU A 233 -5.91 1.74 1.46
CA GLU A 233 -6.39 2.68 0.43
C GLU A 233 -7.92 2.70 0.37
N ALA A 234 -8.56 1.53 0.36
CA ALA A 234 -10.00 1.40 0.40
C ALA A 234 -10.60 2.01 1.69
N ALA A 235 -9.96 1.77 2.84
CA ALA A 235 -10.37 2.32 4.12
C ALA A 235 -10.29 3.84 4.16
N ALA A 236 -9.19 4.43 3.67
CA ALA A 236 -9.00 5.87 3.63
C ALA A 236 -10.04 6.57 2.74
N LEU A 237 -10.47 5.94 1.65
CA LEU A 237 -11.55 6.42 0.80
C LEU A 237 -12.94 6.12 1.36
N GLY A 238 -13.04 5.33 2.43
CA GLY A 238 -14.31 4.88 2.99
C GLY A 238 -15.09 3.99 2.04
N VAL A 239 -14.42 3.15 1.27
CA VAL A 239 -15.08 2.15 0.42
C VAL A 239 -15.49 0.96 1.28
N PRO A 240 -16.77 0.58 1.32
CA PRO A 240 -17.20 -0.65 1.98
C PRO A 240 -16.46 -1.85 1.42
N THR A 241 -15.76 -2.60 2.27
CA THR A 241 -14.70 -3.50 1.80
C THR A 241 -14.80 -4.90 2.40
N ILE A 242 -14.55 -5.90 1.54
CA ILE A 242 -14.26 -7.29 1.92
C ILE A 242 -12.75 -7.49 1.82
N GLY A 243 -12.09 -7.78 2.96
CA GLY A 243 -10.67 -8.10 3.03
C GLY A 243 -10.44 -9.59 2.78
N VAL A 244 -9.61 -9.91 1.79
CA VAL A 244 -9.22 -11.29 1.42
C VAL A 244 -7.74 -11.47 1.69
N PRO A 245 -7.33 -12.27 2.68
CA PRO A 245 -5.92 -12.59 2.86
C PRO A 245 -5.45 -13.48 1.71
N VAL A 246 -4.63 -12.97 0.81
CA VAL A 246 -4.08 -13.75 -0.33
C VAL A 246 -2.80 -14.49 0.04
N VAL A 247 -2.17 -14.14 1.15
CA VAL A 247 -1.04 -14.83 1.79
C VAL A 247 -1.24 -14.84 3.30
N LYS A 248 -0.67 -15.83 3.99
CA LYS A 248 -0.84 -16.01 5.46
C LYS A 248 -0.46 -14.76 6.26
N SER A 249 0.57 -14.02 5.85
CA SER A 249 1.02 -12.80 6.52
C SER A 249 -0.02 -11.67 6.53
N GLN A 250 -1.03 -11.71 5.66
CA GLN A 250 -2.10 -10.71 5.61
C GLN A 250 -3.26 -11.00 6.58
N VAL A 251 -3.34 -12.22 7.11
CA VAL A 251 -4.42 -12.64 8.03
C VAL A 251 -4.53 -11.68 9.24
N PRO A 252 -3.45 -11.34 9.95
CA PRO A 252 -3.55 -10.42 11.10
C PRO A 252 -4.12 -9.07 10.74
N THR A 253 -3.78 -8.53 9.56
CA THR A 253 -4.29 -7.23 9.09
C THR A 253 -5.78 -7.30 8.81
N VAL A 254 -6.24 -8.29 8.04
CA VAL A 254 -7.68 -8.46 7.74
C VAL A 254 -8.50 -8.63 9.02
N LEU A 255 -8.05 -9.48 9.94
CA LEU A 255 -8.71 -9.67 11.23
C LEU A 255 -8.73 -8.38 12.08
N ALA A 256 -7.68 -7.58 12.02
CA ALA A 256 -7.63 -6.33 12.75
C ALA A 256 -8.61 -5.28 12.21
N PHE A 257 -8.79 -5.19 10.89
CA PHE A 257 -9.83 -4.38 10.27
C PHE A 257 -11.24 -4.88 10.62
N GLN A 258 -11.44 -6.20 10.56
CA GLN A 258 -12.73 -6.82 10.89
C GLN A 258 -13.13 -6.56 12.35
N ARG A 259 -12.24 -6.78 13.31
CA ARG A 259 -12.50 -6.51 14.73
C ARG A 259 -12.85 -5.05 15.03
N ARG A 260 -12.40 -4.11 14.19
CA ARG A 260 -12.73 -2.69 14.30
C ARG A 260 -13.99 -2.30 13.54
N GLY A 261 -14.63 -3.28 12.88
CA GLY A 261 -15.79 -3.02 12.02
C GLY A 261 -15.47 -2.12 10.82
N ALA A 262 -14.22 -2.09 10.38
CA ALA A 262 -13.74 -1.27 9.27
C ALA A 262 -13.68 -2.02 7.93
N ALA A 263 -13.84 -3.33 7.95
CA ALA A 263 -14.01 -4.19 6.77
C ALA A 263 -14.68 -5.51 7.19
N LEU A 264 -15.29 -6.21 6.23
CA LEU A 264 -15.65 -7.61 6.39
C LEU A 264 -14.44 -8.47 6.00
N GLY A 265 -14.10 -9.48 6.80
CA GLY A 265 -13.02 -10.41 6.47
C GLY A 265 -13.56 -11.72 5.90
N VAL A 266 -12.73 -12.40 5.10
CA VAL A 266 -12.91 -13.82 4.78
C VAL A 266 -11.73 -14.61 5.35
N PRO A 267 -11.92 -15.90 5.70
CA PRO A 267 -10.81 -16.76 6.13
C PRO A 267 -9.74 -16.88 5.04
N PHE A 268 -8.50 -17.15 5.44
CA PHE A 268 -7.44 -17.49 4.50
C PHE A 268 -7.78 -18.76 3.74
N ALA A 269 -7.57 -18.78 2.44
CA ALA A 269 -7.92 -19.89 1.52
C ALA A 269 -9.41 -20.25 1.48
N ALA A 270 -10.30 -19.33 1.88
CA ALA A 270 -11.73 -19.54 1.70
C ALA A 270 -12.10 -19.66 0.21
N PRO A 271 -13.15 -20.44 -0.12
CA PRO A 271 -13.67 -20.52 -1.49
C PRO A 271 -14.00 -19.12 -2.06
N PRO A 272 -13.83 -18.89 -3.38
CA PRO A 272 -14.14 -17.61 -4.03
C PRO A 272 -15.57 -17.12 -3.77
N GLN A 273 -16.51 -18.05 -3.67
CA GLN A 273 -17.92 -17.79 -3.38
C GLN A 273 -18.13 -17.07 -2.04
N THR A 274 -17.27 -17.32 -1.04
CA THR A 274 -17.38 -16.65 0.26
C THR A 274 -17.21 -15.14 0.14
N ALA A 275 -16.26 -14.67 -0.66
CA ALA A 275 -16.06 -13.25 -0.91
C ALA A 275 -17.19 -12.67 -1.79
N ALA A 276 -17.61 -13.42 -2.80
CA ALA A 276 -18.71 -13.04 -3.70
C ALA A 276 -20.03 -12.84 -2.95
N THR A 277 -20.43 -13.80 -2.12
CA THR A 277 -21.67 -13.74 -1.31
C THR A 277 -21.65 -12.54 -0.38
N LYS A 278 -20.52 -12.29 0.34
CA LYS A 278 -20.38 -11.11 1.21
C LYS A 278 -20.47 -9.80 0.42
N ALA A 279 -19.92 -9.74 -0.79
CA ALA A 279 -19.97 -8.55 -1.61
C ALA A 279 -21.40 -8.25 -2.10
N LEU A 280 -22.12 -9.27 -2.54
CA LEU A 280 -23.52 -9.14 -2.98
C LEU A 280 -24.44 -8.75 -1.81
N ALA A 281 -24.28 -9.36 -0.65
CA ALA A 281 -25.02 -8.96 0.56
C ALA A 281 -24.73 -7.48 0.90
N LEU A 282 -23.46 -7.07 0.86
CA LEU A 282 -23.07 -5.70 1.16
C LEU A 282 -23.55 -4.69 0.11
N LEU A 283 -23.69 -5.06 -1.17
CA LEU A 283 -24.31 -4.21 -2.20
C LEU A 283 -25.75 -3.83 -1.86
N ASN A 284 -26.47 -4.71 -1.20
CA ASN A 284 -27.89 -4.57 -0.86
C ASN A 284 -28.13 -4.00 0.56
N ASP A 285 -27.12 -4.02 1.43
CA ASP A 285 -27.20 -3.48 2.79
C ASP A 285 -26.57 -2.08 2.88
N ARG A 286 -27.40 -1.03 2.71
CA ARG A 286 -26.94 0.35 2.80
C ARG A 286 -26.44 0.70 4.20
N GLN A 287 -27.12 0.26 5.24
CA GLN A 287 -26.74 0.59 6.62
C GLN A 287 -25.36 0.03 6.96
N GLN A 288 -25.10 -1.22 6.57
CA GLN A 288 -23.78 -1.84 6.77
C GLN A 288 -22.70 -1.13 5.96
N ARG A 289 -22.99 -0.72 4.70
CA ARG A 289 -22.01 0.05 3.91
C ARG A 289 -21.68 1.39 4.57
N ASP A 290 -22.66 2.12 5.06
CA ASP A 290 -22.46 3.43 5.69
C ASP A 290 -21.63 3.28 6.97
N GLU A 291 -21.90 2.25 7.78
CA GLU A 291 -21.14 1.96 8.99
C GLU A 291 -19.69 1.56 8.69
N LEU A 292 -19.45 0.65 7.76
CA LEU A 292 -18.10 0.27 7.32
C LEU A 292 -17.32 1.48 6.79
N SER A 293 -17.97 2.31 5.98
CA SER A 293 -17.39 3.54 5.42
C SER A 293 -16.98 4.52 6.53
N ARG A 294 -17.81 4.74 7.51
CA ARG A 294 -17.55 5.64 8.64
C ARG A 294 -16.37 5.13 9.49
N ARG A 295 -16.42 3.85 9.89
CA ARG A 295 -15.38 3.23 10.73
C ARG A 295 -14.03 3.11 10.01
N SER A 296 -14.04 2.79 8.72
CA SER A 296 -12.81 2.66 7.95
C SER A 296 -12.07 4.00 7.81
N ARG A 297 -12.79 5.10 7.53
CA ARG A 297 -12.21 6.45 7.49
C ARG A 297 -11.71 6.94 8.85
N ALA A 298 -12.39 6.60 9.92
CA ALA A 298 -11.92 6.90 11.27
C ALA A 298 -10.63 6.13 11.62
N LEU A 299 -10.47 4.93 11.07
CA LEU A 299 -9.28 4.10 11.30
C LEU A 299 -8.09 4.54 10.44
N VAL A 300 -8.31 4.91 9.17
CA VAL A 300 -7.28 5.32 8.20
C VAL A 300 -7.74 6.58 7.50
N ASP A 301 -7.12 7.72 7.81
CA ASP A 301 -7.54 9.03 7.30
C ASP A 301 -6.83 9.48 6.01
N GLY A 302 -5.91 8.67 5.48
CA GLY A 302 -5.16 8.95 4.25
C GLY A 302 -4.03 9.99 4.40
N HIS A 303 -3.81 10.56 5.59
CA HIS A 303 -2.79 11.60 5.82
C HIS A 303 -1.45 11.07 6.34
N GLY A 304 -1.28 9.75 6.45
CA GLY A 304 -0.11 9.12 7.05
C GLY A 304 1.19 9.44 6.34
N ALA A 305 1.20 9.54 5.01
CA ALA A 305 2.39 9.89 4.24
C ALA A 305 2.89 11.31 4.56
N TRP A 306 1.99 12.29 4.73
CA TRP A 306 2.38 13.66 5.12
C TRP A 306 2.91 13.73 6.54
N ARG A 307 2.30 12.99 7.49
CA ARG A 307 2.83 12.91 8.87
C ARG A 307 4.21 12.28 8.90
N ALA A 308 4.42 11.22 8.11
CA ALA A 308 5.72 10.57 7.96
C ALA A 308 6.75 11.52 7.33
N ALA A 309 6.38 12.22 6.25
CA ALA A 309 7.25 13.20 5.59
C ALA A 309 7.65 14.33 6.53
N ALA A 310 6.71 14.89 7.29
CA ALA A 310 7.02 15.92 8.28
C ALA A 310 8.03 15.46 9.33
N ALA A 311 7.92 14.22 9.81
CA ALA A 311 8.87 13.66 10.78
C ALA A 311 10.25 13.41 10.16
N VAL A 312 10.32 12.96 8.90
CA VAL A 312 11.61 12.80 8.17
C VAL A 312 12.30 14.15 8.00
N ILE A 313 11.55 15.18 7.60
CA ILE A 313 12.08 16.55 7.42
C ILE A 313 12.58 17.11 8.75
N ALA A 314 11.83 16.95 9.84
CA ALA A 314 12.24 17.41 11.15
C ALA A 314 13.55 16.74 11.60
N LEU A 315 13.65 15.42 11.40
CA LEU A 315 14.85 14.66 11.73
C LEU A 315 16.08 15.11 10.92
N ALA A 316 15.91 15.35 9.61
CA ALA A 316 16.99 15.82 8.74
C ALA A 316 17.47 17.23 9.10
N LYS A 317 16.58 18.10 9.55
CA LYS A 317 16.94 19.45 10.03
C LYS A 317 17.75 19.39 11.32
N GLU A 318 17.37 18.54 12.26
CA GLU A 318 18.09 18.37 13.53
C GLU A 318 19.52 17.81 13.35
N GLN A 319 19.76 17.04 12.28
CA GLN A 319 21.11 16.53 11.99
C GLN A 319 22.04 17.61 11.40
N ARG A 320 21.48 18.62 10.74
CA ARG A 320 22.24 19.69 10.05
C ARG A 320 22.51 20.90 10.95
N GLY A 321 21.74 21.07 12.03
CA GLY A 321 21.92 22.14 13.05
C GLY A 321 22.77 21.68 14.20
#